data_5ead9141bbf7ddcefa3c76adf260c7e7
#
_entry.id   5ead9141bbf7ddcefa3c76adf260c7e7
#
_cell.length_a   1.000
_cell.length_b   1.000
_cell.length_c   1.000
_cell.angle_alpha   90.00
_cell.angle_beta   90.00
_cell.angle_gamma   90.00
#
_symmetry.space_group_name_H-M   'P 1'
#
loop_
_entity.id
_entity.type
_entity.pdbx_description
1 polymer ?
#
loop_
_entity_poly.entity_id
_entity_poly.type
_entity_poly.pdbx_seq_one_letter_code
_entity_poly.pdbx_strand_id
1 'polypeptide(L)'
;MASVYDSDSRPPYMSSYAHEEAWGQTAITHQKTSFSSRKKEYSLLTKCVAEFLGDLTFVYVGTMQAHLFPFADDILHAAFAHGLTIFILATAFGHISGGHFNPAVSWAVAGAGKMPIWHLPFYVVSQLFGGFCGAMLTASILTQTQLSACSAGATLVTEGTQWWQGLIAETVVTFFLVHTILITAADTDTVTLAPLAIGLTLSIDILSTGSITGASMNPARSLGPSIVGTIFATQPTYYYWTYHYIYWAGPLLGSTIALCIYKLFEAREDRIVP
;
A
#
# COMPACT_ATOMS: atom_id res chain seq x y z
N MET A 1 10.47 83.94 5.39
CA MET A 1 10.38 83.74 3.95
C MET A 1 9.76 82.38 3.72
N ALA A 2 8.48 82.33 3.44
CA ALA A 2 7.72 81.14 3.14
C ALA A 2 7.71 80.93 1.65
N SER A 3 8.05 79.73 1.16
CA SER A 3 7.95 79.33 -0.23
C SER A 3 6.78 78.35 -0.31
N VAL A 4 5.76 78.76 -1.05
CA VAL A 4 4.55 78.00 -1.40
C VAL A 4 4.93 76.91 -2.39
N TYR A 5 4.62 75.68 -2.06
CA TYR A 5 4.65 74.57 -3.00
C TYR A 5 3.24 74.39 -3.61
N ASP A 6 3.15 74.65 -4.93
CA ASP A 6 1.96 74.46 -5.73
C ASP A 6 1.77 72.97 -6.04
N SER A 7 0.60 72.39 -5.68
CA SER A 7 0.32 70.97 -5.70
C SER A 7 -0.56 70.56 -6.89
N ASP A 8 -0.41 71.20 -8.06
CA ASP A 8 -1.28 70.89 -9.21
C ASP A 8 -0.51 70.67 -10.53
N SER A 9 0.35 69.64 -10.57
CA SER A 9 0.92 69.17 -11.82
C SER A 9 0.87 67.62 -11.88
N ARG A 10 -0.28 67.08 -12.26
CA ARG A 10 -0.38 65.71 -12.67
C ARG A 10 0.08 65.56 -14.13
N PRO A 11 0.91 64.54 -14.45
CA PRO A 11 1.38 64.31 -15.81
C PRO A 11 0.23 63.85 -16.72
N PRO A 12 0.25 64.22 -18.01
CA PRO A 12 -0.86 64.06 -18.96
C PRO A 12 -1.15 62.64 -19.47
N TYR A 13 -0.50 61.62 -18.93
CA TYR A 13 -0.70 60.24 -19.40
C TYR A 13 -1.75 59.42 -18.58
N MET A 14 -2.43 60.03 -17.61
CA MET A 14 -3.47 59.36 -16.82
C MET A 14 -4.91 59.47 -17.36
N SER A 15 -5.12 60.07 -18.53
CA SER A 15 -6.46 60.23 -19.11
C SER A 15 -6.88 59.06 -20.04
N SER A 16 -6.03 58.10 -20.32
CA SER A 16 -6.37 56.99 -21.21
C SER A 16 -6.93 55.74 -20.53
N TYR A 17 -6.88 55.69 -19.21
CA TYR A 17 -7.40 54.50 -18.48
C TYR A 17 -8.91 54.58 -18.15
N ALA A 18 -9.55 55.72 -18.36
CA ALA A 18 -10.99 55.84 -18.06
C ALA A 18 -11.90 55.31 -19.20
N HIS A 19 -11.36 54.89 -20.34
CA HIS A 19 -12.13 54.33 -21.45
C HIS A 19 -12.11 52.79 -21.54
N GLU A 20 -11.25 52.10 -20.80
CA GLU A 20 -11.20 50.63 -20.82
C GLU A 20 -12.16 49.95 -19.82
N GLU A 21 -12.68 50.68 -18.85
CA GLU A 21 -13.67 50.07 -17.90
C GLU A 21 -15.08 49.91 -18.49
N ALA A 22 -15.37 50.48 -19.64
CA ALA A 22 -16.69 50.37 -20.26
C ALA A 22 -16.87 49.13 -21.16
N TRP A 23 -15.82 48.37 -21.46
CA TRP A 23 -15.89 47.17 -22.30
C TRP A 23 -15.75 45.87 -21.55
N GLY A 24 -15.52 45.92 -20.24
CA GLY A 24 -15.32 44.75 -19.37
C GLY A 24 -16.58 44.11 -18.79
N GLN A 25 -17.77 44.64 -19.05
CA GLN A 25 -19.03 44.14 -18.52
C GLN A 25 -19.93 43.45 -19.54
N THR A 26 -19.39 42.96 -20.64
CA THR A 26 -20.10 41.91 -21.38
C THR A 26 -19.90 40.63 -20.60
N ALA A 27 -20.92 40.28 -19.80
CA ALA A 27 -20.99 39.08 -19.00
C ALA A 27 -20.72 37.86 -19.87
N ILE A 28 -19.45 37.42 -19.89
CA ILE A 28 -19.16 36.01 -20.13
C ILE A 28 -19.66 35.30 -18.87
N THR A 29 -20.95 34.97 -18.86
CA THR A 29 -21.47 33.91 -18.04
C THR A 29 -20.73 32.65 -18.46
N HIS A 30 -19.52 32.45 -17.93
CA HIS A 30 -18.95 31.12 -17.82
C HIS A 30 -19.95 30.31 -16.98
N GLN A 31 -20.92 29.77 -17.69
CA GLN A 31 -21.65 28.63 -17.21
C GLN A 31 -20.55 27.63 -16.83
N LYS A 32 -20.16 27.60 -15.55
CA LYS A 32 -19.41 26.49 -14.95
C LYS A 32 -20.32 25.29 -15.14
N THR A 33 -20.23 24.67 -16.32
CA THR A 33 -20.61 23.28 -16.46
C THR A 33 -19.70 22.56 -15.46
N SER A 34 -20.23 22.34 -14.25
CA SER A 34 -19.65 21.40 -13.35
C SER A 34 -19.76 20.07 -14.06
N PHE A 35 -18.72 19.73 -14.82
CA PHE A 35 -18.44 18.34 -15.14
C PHE A 35 -18.15 17.71 -13.78
N SER A 36 -19.20 17.31 -13.07
CA SER A 36 -19.13 16.31 -12.04
C SER A 36 -18.62 15.07 -12.80
N SER A 37 -17.32 14.89 -12.85
CA SER A 37 -16.74 13.64 -13.31
C SER A 37 -17.21 12.62 -12.27
N ARG A 38 -18.29 11.88 -12.57
CA ARG A 38 -18.66 10.72 -11.76
C ARG A 38 -17.39 9.88 -11.68
N LYS A 39 -16.83 9.76 -10.47
CA LYS A 39 -15.71 8.88 -10.19
C LYS A 39 -16.10 7.53 -10.79
N LYS A 40 -15.37 7.04 -11.79
CA LYS A 40 -15.70 5.83 -12.52
C LYS A 40 -15.68 4.67 -11.53
N GLU A 41 -16.83 4.12 -11.21
CA GLU A 41 -16.92 2.98 -10.32
C GLU A 41 -16.62 1.70 -11.11
N TYR A 42 -15.57 0.99 -10.71
CA TYR A 42 -15.19 -0.28 -11.33
C TYR A 42 -16.03 -1.44 -10.78
N SER A 43 -16.34 -2.41 -11.64
CA SER A 43 -17.04 -3.63 -11.22
C SER A 43 -16.22 -4.42 -10.20
N LEU A 44 -16.89 -5.23 -9.37
CA LEU A 44 -16.18 -6.11 -8.42
C LEU A 44 -15.20 -7.04 -9.15
N LEU A 45 -15.58 -7.58 -10.31
CA LEU A 45 -14.68 -8.43 -11.10
C LEU A 45 -13.42 -7.68 -11.52
N THR A 46 -13.53 -6.43 -11.98
CA THR A 46 -12.37 -5.59 -12.34
C THR A 46 -11.48 -5.35 -11.14
N LYS A 47 -12.07 -5.08 -9.97
CA LYS A 47 -11.33 -4.91 -8.70
C LYS A 47 -10.59 -6.19 -8.31
N CYS A 48 -11.25 -7.35 -8.40
CA CYS A 48 -10.64 -8.65 -8.12
C CYS A 48 -9.48 -8.99 -9.07
N VAL A 49 -9.61 -8.65 -10.37
CA VAL A 49 -8.51 -8.83 -11.34
C VAL A 49 -7.33 -7.92 -10.99
N ALA A 50 -7.58 -6.67 -10.56
CA ALA A 50 -6.53 -5.76 -10.11
C ALA A 50 -5.79 -6.29 -8.87
N GLU A 51 -6.52 -6.80 -7.88
CA GLU A 51 -5.95 -7.43 -6.68
C GLU A 51 -5.14 -8.68 -7.01
N PHE A 52 -5.66 -9.55 -7.89
CA PHE A 52 -4.95 -10.73 -8.39
C PHE A 52 -3.62 -10.34 -9.06
N LEU A 53 -3.64 -9.39 -10.01
CA LEU A 53 -2.44 -8.96 -10.73
C LEU A 53 -1.44 -8.27 -9.80
N GLY A 54 -1.92 -7.52 -8.83
CA GLY A 54 -1.09 -6.88 -7.82
C GLY A 54 -0.36 -7.89 -6.94
N ASP A 55 -1.08 -8.86 -6.37
CA ASP A 55 -0.45 -9.92 -5.57
C ASP A 55 0.45 -10.84 -6.39
N LEU A 56 0.05 -11.17 -7.63
CA LEU A 56 0.91 -11.93 -8.54
C LEU A 56 2.25 -11.22 -8.74
N THR A 57 2.20 -9.92 -9.06
CA THR A 57 3.41 -9.13 -9.28
C THR A 57 4.23 -8.98 -7.99
N PHE A 58 3.57 -8.66 -6.88
CA PHE A 58 4.20 -8.48 -5.58
C PHE A 58 4.93 -9.73 -5.11
N VAL A 59 4.26 -10.88 -5.16
CA VAL A 59 4.86 -12.15 -4.75
C VAL A 59 5.94 -12.62 -5.73
N TYR A 60 5.72 -12.45 -7.04
CA TYR A 60 6.75 -12.76 -8.02
C TYR A 60 8.04 -11.98 -7.78
N VAL A 61 7.98 -10.65 -7.67
CA VAL A 61 9.16 -9.82 -7.42
C VAL A 61 9.80 -10.18 -6.08
N GLY A 62 8.98 -10.36 -5.04
CA GLY A 62 9.44 -10.69 -3.70
C GLY A 62 10.11 -12.05 -3.58
N THR A 63 9.67 -13.06 -4.34
CA THR A 63 10.28 -14.39 -4.37
C THR A 63 11.48 -14.46 -5.31
N MET A 64 11.42 -13.77 -6.45
CA MET A 64 12.55 -13.72 -7.40
C MET A 64 13.78 -13.04 -6.81
N GLN A 65 13.62 -11.96 -6.05
CA GLN A 65 14.78 -11.31 -5.43
C GLN A 65 15.51 -12.23 -4.44
N ALA A 66 14.80 -13.17 -3.81
CA ALA A 66 15.36 -14.05 -2.80
C ALA A 66 16.42 -15.01 -3.38
N HIS A 67 16.41 -15.31 -4.68
CA HIS A 67 17.41 -16.19 -5.31
C HIS A 67 18.81 -15.58 -5.39
N LEU A 68 18.94 -14.28 -5.19
CA LEU A 68 20.25 -13.58 -5.18
C LEU A 68 21.06 -13.84 -3.91
N PHE A 69 20.47 -14.51 -2.92
CA PHE A 69 21.16 -15.07 -1.78
C PHE A 69 22.27 -16.05 -2.21
N PRO A 70 23.50 -15.98 -1.75
CA PRO A 70 24.07 -15.24 -0.62
C PRO A 70 24.95 -14.03 -1.01
N PHE A 71 24.70 -13.39 -2.12
CA PHE A 71 25.63 -12.43 -2.73
C PHE A 71 25.34 -10.95 -2.39
N ALA A 72 24.23 -10.67 -1.70
CA ALA A 72 23.82 -9.31 -1.35
C ALA A 72 23.50 -9.18 0.14
N ASP A 73 23.43 -7.96 0.63
CA ASP A 73 22.82 -7.64 1.92
C ASP A 73 21.32 -7.90 1.81
N ASP A 74 20.94 -9.12 2.15
CA ASP A 74 19.66 -9.76 1.84
C ASP A 74 18.45 -8.97 2.29
N ILE A 75 18.51 -8.40 3.48
CA ILE A 75 17.40 -7.65 4.06
C ILE A 75 17.19 -6.33 3.35
N LEU A 76 18.26 -5.61 3.02
CA LEU A 76 18.17 -4.36 2.28
C LEU A 76 17.59 -4.58 0.89
N HIS A 77 18.04 -5.63 0.21
CA HIS A 77 17.54 -6.01 -1.12
C HIS A 77 16.05 -6.39 -1.07
N ALA A 78 15.67 -7.22 -0.11
CA ALA A 78 14.27 -7.60 0.12
C ALA A 78 13.38 -6.38 0.45
N ALA A 79 13.87 -5.49 1.31
CA ALA A 79 13.14 -4.29 1.71
C ALA A 79 12.83 -3.38 0.52
N PHE A 80 13.82 -3.09 -0.32
CA PHE A 80 13.61 -2.26 -1.51
C PHE A 80 12.76 -2.97 -2.57
N ALA A 81 13.00 -4.25 -2.84
CA ALA A 81 12.22 -5.00 -3.83
C ALA A 81 10.72 -5.00 -3.48
N HIS A 82 10.37 -5.30 -2.23
CA HIS A 82 8.97 -5.32 -1.81
C HIS A 82 8.37 -3.91 -1.70
N GLY A 83 9.07 -2.98 -1.05
CA GLY A 83 8.55 -1.63 -0.82
C GLY A 83 8.35 -0.84 -2.11
N LEU A 84 9.31 -0.87 -3.04
CA LEU A 84 9.16 -0.22 -4.35
C LEU A 84 8.06 -0.88 -5.19
N THR A 85 7.91 -2.20 -5.11
CA THR A 85 6.82 -2.90 -5.80
C THR A 85 5.47 -2.44 -5.29
N ILE A 86 5.25 -2.37 -3.99
CA ILE A 86 3.99 -1.86 -3.41
C ILE A 86 3.76 -0.39 -3.78
N PHE A 87 4.80 0.45 -3.76
CA PHE A 87 4.68 1.83 -4.20
C PHE A 87 4.14 1.93 -5.63
N ILE A 88 4.73 1.17 -6.56
CA ILE A 88 4.32 1.16 -7.97
C ILE A 88 2.90 0.60 -8.12
N LEU A 89 2.60 -0.53 -7.47
CA LEU A 89 1.30 -1.19 -7.57
C LEU A 89 0.17 -0.34 -6.96
N ALA A 90 0.39 0.27 -5.80
CA ALA A 90 -0.58 1.18 -5.18
C ALA A 90 -0.83 2.41 -6.06
N THR A 91 0.21 2.95 -6.71
CA THR A 91 0.07 4.05 -7.67
C THR A 91 -0.74 3.62 -8.91
N ALA A 92 -0.46 2.42 -9.44
CA ALA A 92 -1.09 1.93 -10.67
C ALA A 92 -2.53 1.46 -10.47
N PHE A 93 -2.84 0.75 -9.40
CA PHE A 93 -4.11 0.08 -9.18
C PHE A 93 -4.97 0.68 -8.07
N GLY A 94 -4.43 1.61 -7.27
CA GLY A 94 -5.15 2.19 -6.14
C GLY A 94 -6.50 2.81 -6.53
N HIS A 95 -6.58 3.45 -7.69
CA HIS A 95 -7.81 4.05 -8.22
C HIS A 95 -8.83 3.01 -8.74
N ILE A 96 -8.44 1.74 -8.92
CA ILE A 96 -9.28 0.65 -9.45
C ILE A 96 -9.89 -0.16 -8.30
N SER A 97 -9.04 -0.76 -7.47
CA SER A 97 -9.45 -1.69 -6.39
C SER A 97 -9.28 -1.12 -4.99
N GLY A 98 -8.50 -0.05 -4.84
CA GLY A 98 -7.94 0.41 -3.59
C GLY A 98 -6.49 -0.02 -3.40
N GLY A 99 -6.01 -1.00 -4.19
CA GLY A 99 -4.62 -1.47 -4.16
C GLY A 99 -4.25 -2.12 -2.84
N HIS A 100 -5.08 -3.03 -2.34
CA HIS A 100 -4.85 -3.68 -1.05
C HIS A 100 -3.74 -4.72 -1.12
N PHE A 101 -3.79 -5.62 -2.11
CA PHE A 101 -2.82 -6.70 -2.36
C PHE A 101 -2.43 -7.50 -1.11
N ASN A 102 -3.36 -7.60 -0.15
CA ASN A 102 -3.10 -8.17 1.16
C ASN A 102 -4.42 -8.45 1.89
N PRO A 103 -4.69 -9.70 2.32
CA PRO A 103 -5.87 -10.02 3.10
C PRO A 103 -6.01 -9.25 4.42
N ALA A 104 -4.90 -8.96 5.11
CA ALA A 104 -4.92 -8.21 6.37
C ALA A 104 -5.24 -6.72 6.15
N VAL A 105 -4.76 -6.12 5.07
CA VAL A 105 -5.14 -4.77 4.63
C VAL A 105 -6.64 -4.74 4.27
N SER A 106 -7.09 -5.71 3.46
CA SER A 106 -8.51 -5.80 3.05
C SER A 106 -9.44 -5.93 4.24
N TRP A 107 -9.04 -6.69 5.25
CA TRP A 107 -9.75 -6.81 6.52
C TRP A 107 -9.92 -5.46 7.21
N ALA A 108 -8.84 -4.71 7.40
CA ALA A 108 -8.88 -3.41 8.08
C ALA A 108 -9.67 -2.35 7.29
N VAL A 109 -9.49 -2.27 5.97
CA VAL A 109 -10.20 -1.32 5.09
C VAL A 109 -11.71 -1.61 5.08
N ALA A 110 -12.11 -2.88 5.05
CA ALA A 110 -13.50 -3.27 5.18
C ALA A 110 -14.08 -2.93 6.56
N GLY A 111 -13.33 -3.21 7.64
CA GLY A 111 -13.70 -2.85 9.00
C GLY A 111 -13.80 -1.34 9.23
N ALA A 112 -12.99 -0.55 8.54
CA ALA A 112 -13.07 0.92 8.53
C ALA A 112 -14.30 1.46 7.78
N GLY A 113 -15.02 0.60 7.04
CA GLY A 113 -16.17 1.01 6.23
C GLY A 113 -15.78 1.65 4.89
N LYS A 114 -14.51 1.57 4.51
CA LYS A 114 -13.98 2.14 3.25
C LYS A 114 -14.14 1.17 2.05
N MET A 115 -14.54 -0.07 2.32
CA MET A 115 -14.93 -1.08 1.34
C MET A 115 -16.16 -1.84 1.83
N PRO A 116 -17.14 -2.16 0.95
CA PRO A 116 -18.27 -3.02 1.34
C PRO A 116 -17.78 -4.37 1.87
N ILE A 117 -18.22 -4.76 3.07
CA ILE A 117 -17.73 -5.98 3.76
C ILE A 117 -17.91 -7.25 2.91
N TRP A 118 -18.95 -7.32 2.08
CA TRP A 118 -19.19 -8.46 1.21
C TRP A 118 -18.19 -8.59 0.04
N HIS A 119 -17.37 -7.54 -0.26
CA HIS A 119 -16.25 -7.64 -1.19
C HIS A 119 -15.07 -8.43 -0.61
N LEU A 120 -14.92 -8.44 0.72
CA LEU A 120 -13.76 -9.01 1.41
C LEU A 120 -13.41 -10.44 0.97
N PRO A 121 -14.35 -11.43 0.95
CA PRO A 121 -14.01 -12.79 0.55
C PRO A 121 -13.50 -12.87 -0.90
N PHE A 122 -14.03 -12.05 -1.80
CA PHE A 122 -13.58 -12.01 -3.20
C PHE A 122 -12.18 -11.45 -3.35
N TYR A 123 -11.86 -10.39 -2.59
CA TYR A 123 -10.51 -9.82 -2.53
C TYR A 123 -9.53 -10.85 -2.00
N VAL A 124 -9.83 -11.47 -0.86
CA VAL A 124 -8.96 -12.48 -0.23
C VAL A 124 -8.67 -13.63 -1.19
N VAL A 125 -9.69 -14.17 -1.86
CA VAL A 125 -9.49 -15.26 -2.85
C VAL A 125 -8.62 -14.81 -4.00
N SER A 126 -8.86 -13.61 -4.56
CA SER A 126 -8.06 -13.05 -5.67
C SER A 126 -6.60 -12.85 -5.26
N GLN A 127 -6.36 -12.32 -4.05
CA GLN A 127 -5.04 -12.08 -3.48
C GLN A 127 -4.29 -13.41 -3.25
N LEU A 128 -4.91 -14.37 -2.59
CA LEU A 128 -4.29 -15.69 -2.35
C LEU A 128 -3.93 -16.39 -3.66
N PHE A 129 -4.81 -16.35 -4.64
CA PHE A 129 -4.56 -16.95 -5.95
C PHE A 129 -3.47 -16.19 -6.72
N GLY A 130 -3.45 -14.85 -6.65
CA GLY A 130 -2.39 -14.02 -7.20
C GLY A 130 -1.03 -14.35 -6.60
N GLY A 131 -0.95 -14.42 -5.28
CA GLY A 131 0.27 -14.79 -4.56
C GLY A 131 0.79 -16.19 -4.93
N PHE A 132 -0.11 -17.16 -5.05
CA PHE A 132 0.24 -18.50 -5.53
C PHE A 132 0.78 -18.47 -6.96
N CYS A 133 0.11 -17.79 -7.88
CA CYS A 133 0.56 -17.67 -9.27
C CYS A 133 1.91 -16.94 -9.39
N GLY A 134 2.15 -15.90 -8.58
CA GLY A 134 3.43 -15.19 -8.53
C GLY A 134 4.58 -16.11 -8.10
N ALA A 135 4.37 -16.91 -7.05
CA ALA A 135 5.34 -17.91 -6.60
C ALA A 135 5.56 -19.04 -7.65
N MET A 136 4.50 -19.46 -8.35
CA MET A 136 4.60 -20.43 -9.46
C MET A 136 5.41 -19.90 -10.62
N LEU A 137 5.29 -18.61 -10.98
CA LEU A 137 6.13 -17.98 -11.99
C LEU A 137 7.61 -18.03 -11.59
N THR A 138 7.93 -17.74 -10.34
CA THR A 138 9.29 -17.86 -9.81
C THR A 138 9.82 -19.30 -9.94
N ALA A 139 9.03 -20.29 -9.55
CA ALA A 139 9.41 -21.70 -9.67
C ALA A 139 9.57 -22.15 -11.13
N SER A 140 8.88 -21.51 -12.08
CA SER A 140 9.01 -21.78 -13.51
C SER A 140 10.30 -21.24 -14.13
N ILE A 141 10.91 -20.25 -13.48
CA ILE A 141 12.11 -19.56 -13.98
C ILE A 141 13.39 -20.10 -13.32
N LEU A 142 13.32 -20.34 -12.00
CA LEU A 142 14.46 -20.81 -11.23
C LEU A 142 14.67 -22.33 -11.40
N THR A 143 15.93 -22.74 -11.41
CA THR A 143 16.24 -24.17 -11.26
C THR A 143 15.83 -24.66 -9.87
N GLN A 144 15.59 -25.97 -9.71
CA GLN A 144 15.27 -26.56 -8.41
C GLN A 144 16.31 -26.23 -7.34
N THR A 145 17.60 -26.20 -7.71
CA THR A 145 18.68 -25.83 -6.79
C THR A 145 18.56 -24.39 -6.31
N GLN A 146 18.32 -23.44 -7.22
CA GLN A 146 18.11 -22.03 -6.86
C GLN A 146 16.86 -21.84 -6.02
N LEU A 147 15.75 -22.47 -6.40
CA LEU A 147 14.50 -22.40 -5.69
C LEU A 147 14.62 -22.94 -4.26
N SER A 148 15.32 -24.07 -4.11
CA SER A 148 15.57 -24.66 -2.80
C SER A 148 16.51 -23.81 -1.95
N ALA A 149 17.57 -23.25 -2.53
CA ALA A 149 18.52 -22.39 -1.82
C ALA A 149 17.86 -21.16 -1.18
N CYS A 150 16.84 -20.59 -1.83
CA CYS A 150 16.08 -19.45 -1.30
C CYS A 150 14.76 -19.85 -0.65
N SER A 151 14.55 -21.14 -0.32
CA SER A 151 13.30 -21.65 0.27
C SER A 151 12.04 -21.17 -0.47
N ALA A 152 12.09 -21.11 -1.80
CA ALA A 152 11.05 -20.57 -2.68
C ALA A 152 10.63 -19.12 -2.35
N GLY A 153 11.45 -18.36 -1.66
CA GLY A 153 11.12 -17.01 -1.17
C GLY A 153 10.05 -16.96 -0.09
N ALA A 154 9.79 -18.10 0.59
CA ALA A 154 8.83 -18.18 1.68
C ALA A 154 9.29 -17.37 2.89
N THR A 155 8.33 -16.80 3.60
CA THR A 155 8.57 -16.24 4.94
C THR A 155 8.66 -17.37 5.94
N LEU A 156 9.69 -17.35 6.77
CA LEU A 156 9.99 -18.40 7.73
C LEU A 156 10.45 -17.77 9.04
N VAL A 157 10.02 -18.36 10.15
CA VAL A 157 10.53 -17.96 11.47
C VAL A 157 11.96 -18.49 11.59
N THR A 158 12.90 -17.59 11.85
CA THR A 158 14.33 -17.90 11.94
C THR A 158 14.60 -18.85 13.11
N GLU A 159 15.54 -19.77 12.93
CA GLU A 159 15.96 -20.74 13.94
C GLU A 159 16.37 -20.03 15.24
N GLY A 160 15.91 -20.55 16.37
CA GLY A 160 16.11 -19.95 17.70
C GLY A 160 15.04 -18.94 18.10
N THR A 161 14.25 -18.41 17.16
CA THR A 161 13.12 -17.53 17.48
C THR A 161 11.95 -18.33 18.00
N GLN A 162 11.40 -17.92 19.13
CA GLN A 162 10.20 -18.57 19.71
C GLN A 162 8.95 -18.15 18.92
N TRP A 163 7.95 -19.03 18.84
CA TRP A 163 6.71 -18.77 18.11
C TRP A 163 6.02 -17.45 18.52
N TRP A 164 6.01 -17.13 19.82
CA TRP A 164 5.38 -15.89 20.33
C TRP A 164 6.17 -14.63 19.94
N GLN A 165 7.51 -14.72 19.79
CA GLN A 165 8.33 -13.62 19.29
C GLN A 165 7.98 -13.35 17.82
N GLY A 166 7.86 -14.39 17.00
CA GLY A 166 7.42 -14.26 15.61
C GLY A 166 6.00 -13.69 15.49
N LEU A 167 5.08 -14.12 16.35
CA LEU A 167 3.71 -13.61 16.36
C LEU A 167 3.67 -12.12 16.72
N ILE A 168 4.41 -11.70 17.75
CA ILE A 168 4.51 -10.28 18.13
C ILE A 168 5.15 -9.47 17.02
N ALA A 169 6.23 -9.95 16.42
CA ALA A 169 6.93 -9.29 15.32
C ALA A 169 5.98 -9.02 14.15
N GLU A 170 5.29 -10.03 13.64
CA GLU A 170 4.32 -9.88 12.54
C GLU A 170 3.14 -8.96 12.92
N THR A 171 2.68 -9.01 14.17
CA THR A 171 1.62 -8.12 14.66
C THR A 171 2.05 -6.66 14.62
N VAL A 172 3.26 -6.35 15.10
CA VAL A 172 3.78 -4.97 15.18
C VAL A 172 4.02 -4.37 13.81
N VAL A 173 4.71 -5.09 12.91
CA VAL A 173 5.00 -4.55 11.58
C VAL A 173 3.73 -4.45 10.74
N THR A 174 2.79 -5.38 10.86
CA THR A 174 1.50 -5.25 10.18
C THR A 174 0.69 -4.07 10.73
N PHE A 175 0.76 -3.83 12.04
CA PHE A 175 0.14 -2.63 12.61
C PHE A 175 0.71 -1.35 11.97
N PHE A 176 2.03 -1.20 11.84
CA PHE A 176 2.63 -0.02 11.23
C PHE A 176 2.20 0.15 9.76
N LEU A 177 2.26 -0.92 8.98
CA LEU A 177 1.83 -0.89 7.58
C LEU A 177 0.36 -0.47 7.43
N VAL A 178 -0.54 -1.15 8.14
CA VAL A 178 -1.98 -0.92 8.02
C VAL A 178 -2.39 0.43 8.60
N HIS A 179 -1.75 0.87 9.68
CA HIS A 179 -1.97 2.21 10.23
C HIS A 179 -1.60 3.29 9.22
N THR A 180 -0.43 3.16 8.57
CA THR A 180 -0.03 4.07 7.49
C THR A 180 -1.08 4.09 6.37
N ILE A 181 -1.54 2.93 5.91
CA ILE A 181 -2.56 2.84 4.84
C ILE A 181 -3.86 3.54 5.25
N LEU A 182 -4.38 3.26 6.45
CA LEU A 182 -5.65 3.83 6.91
C LEU A 182 -5.57 5.36 7.01
N ILE A 183 -4.48 5.89 7.55
CA ILE A 183 -4.34 7.35 7.74
C ILE A 183 -4.03 8.08 6.43
N THR A 184 -3.20 7.51 5.53
CA THR A 184 -2.72 8.24 4.35
C THR A 184 -3.55 8.02 3.10
N ALA A 185 -4.17 6.85 2.95
CA ALA A 185 -4.85 6.46 1.71
C ALA A 185 -6.36 6.22 1.89
N ALA A 186 -6.80 5.75 3.07
CA ALA A 186 -8.20 5.44 3.30
C ALA A 186 -8.98 6.61 3.94
N ASP A 187 -8.33 7.45 4.73
CA ASP A 187 -8.95 8.57 5.42
C ASP A 187 -9.20 9.76 4.49
N THR A 188 -8.25 10.08 3.63
CA THR A 188 -8.27 11.27 2.77
C THR A 188 -7.72 11.01 1.38
N ASP A 189 -8.33 11.63 0.38
CA ASP A 189 -7.86 11.64 -1.02
C ASP A 189 -6.74 12.70 -1.26
N THR A 190 -6.33 13.45 -0.23
CA THR A 190 -5.44 14.61 -0.39
C THR A 190 -3.97 14.29 -0.27
N VAL A 191 -3.60 13.12 0.28
CA VAL A 191 -2.20 12.73 0.45
C VAL A 191 -1.65 12.09 -0.83
N THR A 192 -1.15 12.92 -1.72
CA THR A 192 -0.59 12.49 -3.03
C THR A 192 0.56 11.48 -2.89
N LEU A 193 1.31 11.55 -1.78
CA LEU A 193 2.44 10.67 -1.49
C LEU A 193 2.05 9.37 -0.76
N ALA A 194 0.76 9.09 -0.57
CA ALA A 194 0.32 7.90 0.14
C ALA A 194 0.94 6.60 -0.38
N PRO A 195 0.98 6.32 -1.71
CA PRO A 195 1.62 5.11 -2.22
C PRO A 195 3.11 5.01 -1.86
N LEU A 196 3.85 6.13 -1.89
CA LEU A 196 5.25 6.16 -1.49
C LEU A 196 5.43 5.91 0.01
N ALA A 197 4.59 6.54 0.84
CA ALA A 197 4.61 6.33 2.29
C ALA A 197 4.36 4.85 2.64
N ILE A 198 3.38 4.22 2.00
CA ILE A 198 3.05 2.80 2.18
C ILE A 198 4.24 1.92 1.77
N GLY A 199 4.82 2.15 0.61
CA GLY A 199 5.98 1.39 0.13
C GLY A 199 7.20 1.55 1.04
N LEU A 200 7.50 2.76 1.53
CA LEU A 200 8.59 3.01 2.46
C LEU A 200 8.33 2.39 3.84
N THR A 201 7.09 2.42 4.34
CA THR A 201 6.73 1.74 5.58
C THR A 201 6.99 0.24 5.46
N LEU A 202 6.55 -0.39 4.36
CA LEU A 202 6.85 -1.80 4.11
C LEU A 202 8.36 -2.08 4.08
N SER A 203 9.16 -1.19 3.46
CA SER A 203 10.62 -1.32 3.46
C SER A 203 11.21 -1.26 4.86
N ILE A 204 10.77 -0.31 5.68
CA ILE A 204 11.24 -0.14 7.07
C ILE A 204 10.84 -1.35 7.93
N ASP A 205 9.64 -1.87 7.76
CA ASP A 205 9.15 -3.06 8.44
C ASP A 205 10.00 -4.29 8.11
N ILE A 206 10.38 -4.47 6.85
CA ILE A 206 11.28 -5.55 6.43
C ILE A 206 12.69 -5.35 6.99
N LEU A 207 13.23 -4.13 6.97
CA LEU A 207 14.54 -3.83 7.55
C LEU A 207 14.59 -4.13 9.05
N SER A 208 13.48 -3.89 9.77
CA SER A 208 13.42 -4.09 11.22
C SER A 208 13.23 -5.54 11.63
N THR A 209 12.49 -6.33 10.86
CA THR A 209 11.94 -7.63 11.32
C THR A 209 12.23 -8.78 10.35
N GLY A 210 12.75 -8.49 9.16
CA GLY A 210 12.99 -9.49 8.12
C GLY A 210 13.89 -10.62 8.54
N SER A 211 14.90 -10.37 9.40
CA SER A 211 15.78 -11.41 9.94
C SER A 211 15.12 -12.31 10.99
N ILE A 212 13.93 -11.97 11.48
CA ILE A 212 13.23 -12.71 12.55
C ILE A 212 12.16 -13.63 11.96
N THR A 213 11.32 -13.10 11.03
CA THR A 213 10.17 -13.83 10.48
C THR A 213 10.11 -13.80 8.96
N GLY A 214 11.00 -13.07 8.30
CA GLY A 214 10.84 -12.71 6.90
C GLY A 214 9.91 -11.51 6.68
N ALA A 215 9.38 -10.90 7.74
CA ALA A 215 8.49 -9.73 7.74
C ALA A 215 7.40 -9.82 6.68
N SER A 216 6.44 -10.71 6.91
CA SER A 216 5.39 -11.01 5.93
C SER A 216 4.36 -9.90 5.81
N MET A 217 3.70 -9.56 6.93
CA MET A 217 2.56 -8.63 7.02
C MET A 217 1.37 -8.99 6.11
N ASN A 218 1.46 -10.11 5.37
CA ASN A 218 0.53 -10.43 4.28
C ASN A 218 0.32 -11.95 4.17
N PRO A 219 -0.85 -12.48 4.51
CA PRO A 219 -1.16 -13.91 4.37
C PRO A 219 -0.98 -14.44 2.94
N ALA A 220 -1.30 -13.67 1.90
CA ALA A 220 -1.16 -14.08 0.51
C ALA A 220 0.32 -14.18 0.10
N ARG A 221 1.14 -13.23 0.54
CA ARG A 221 2.60 -13.23 0.32
C ARG A 221 3.28 -14.42 1.00
N SER A 222 2.70 -14.97 2.08
CA SER A 222 3.28 -16.13 2.77
C SER A 222 2.76 -17.46 2.25
N LEU A 223 1.46 -17.56 1.96
CA LEU A 223 0.84 -18.83 1.57
C LEU A 223 1.34 -19.34 0.23
N GLY A 224 1.39 -18.48 -0.79
CA GLY A 224 1.80 -18.85 -2.15
C GLY A 224 3.17 -19.53 -2.18
N PRO A 225 4.24 -18.86 -1.71
CA PRO A 225 5.58 -19.45 -1.66
C PRO A 225 5.69 -20.70 -0.79
N SER A 226 4.96 -20.78 0.33
CA SER A 226 4.95 -21.99 1.18
C SER A 226 4.37 -23.21 0.46
N ILE A 227 3.29 -23.04 -0.32
CA ILE A 227 2.72 -24.09 -1.16
C ILE A 227 3.74 -24.51 -2.23
N VAL A 228 4.29 -23.54 -2.94
CA VAL A 228 5.25 -23.79 -4.04
C VAL A 228 6.52 -24.44 -3.51
N GLY A 229 7.06 -23.98 -2.38
CA GLY A 229 8.20 -24.58 -1.72
C GLY A 229 7.95 -26.04 -1.33
N THR A 230 6.77 -26.33 -0.79
CA THR A 230 6.36 -27.69 -0.44
C THR A 230 6.35 -28.65 -1.65
N ILE A 231 5.98 -28.14 -2.83
CA ILE A 231 5.83 -28.98 -4.04
C ILE A 231 7.15 -29.12 -4.80
N PHE A 232 7.93 -28.05 -4.92
CA PHE A 232 9.05 -27.98 -5.88
C PHE A 232 10.43 -27.84 -5.24
N ALA A 233 10.54 -27.39 -3.98
CA ALA A 233 11.82 -27.31 -3.28
C ALA A 233 12.19 -28.63 -2.61
N THR A 234 13.43 -28.74 -2.13
CA THR A 234 13.96 -29.96 -1.50
C THR A 234 13.77 -30.02 0.01
N GLN A 235 13.36 -28.91 0.63
CA GLN A 235 13.11 -28.86 2.07
C GLN A 235 11.90 -29.73 2.46
N PRO A 236 11.91 -30.33 3.63
CA PRO A 236 10.78 -31.13 4.10
C PRO A 236 9.54 -30.26 4.33
N THR A 237 8.35 -30.81 4.13
CA THR A 237 7.08 -30.10 4.24
C THR A 237 6.91 -29.31 5.54
N TYR A 238 7.28 -29.90 6.69
CA TYR A 238 7.15 -29.22 7.99
C TYR A 238 7.93 -27.91 8.08
N TYR A 239 9.01 -27.74 7.30
CA TYR A 239 9.81 -26.54 7.24
C TYR A 239 8.97 -25.29 6.89
N TYR A 240 8.01 -25.44 5.98
CA TYR A 240 7.13 -24.35 5.55
C TYR A 240 5.93 -24.16 6.48
N TRP A 241 5.49 -25.19 7.23
CA TRP A 241 4.17 -25.18 7.87
C TRP A 241 4.19 -25.08 9.39
N THR A 242 5.32 -25.37 10.04
CA THR A 242 5.40 -25.42 11.52
C THR A 242 4.90 -24.12 12.17
N TYR A 243 5.26 -22.98 11.62
CA TYR A 243 4.87 -21.67 12.13
C TYR A 243 3.99 -20.86 11.16
N HIS A 244 3.46 -21.49 10.12
CA HIS A 244 2.72 -20.78 9.08
C HIS A 244 1.48 -20.01 9.59
N TYR A 245 0.85 -20.50 10.66
CA TYR A 245 -0.28 -19.82 11.31
C TYR A 245 0.05 -18.41 11.81
N ILE A 246 1.32 -18.10 12.11
CA ILE A 246 1.79 -16.79 12.55
C ILE A 246 1.54 -15.74 11.45
N TYR A 247 1.71 -16.10 10.19
CA TYR A 247 1.52 -15.24 9.03
C TYR A 247 0.03 -14.97 8.69
N TRP A 248 -0.87 -15.54 9.46
CA TRP A 248 -2.29 -15.23 9.48
C TRP A 248 -2.67 -14.48 10.74
N ALA A 249 -2.34 -15.05 11.89
CA ALA A 249 -2.71 -14.51 13.18
C ALA A 249 -2.06 -13.15 13.45
N GLY A 250 -0.74 -13.01 13.21
CA GLY A 250 0.00 -11.77 13.40
C GLY A 250 -0.55 -10.63 12.55
N PRO A 251 -0.63 -10.79 11.21
CA PRO A 251 -1.19 -9.77 10.34
C PRO A 251 -2.64 -9.40 10.66
N LEU A 252 -3.51 -10.35 10.97
CA LEU A 252 -4.90 -10.06 11.35
C LEU A 252 -5.00 -9.32 12.70
N LEU A 253 -4.17 -9.67 13.68
CA LEU A 253 -4.09 -8.94 14.96
C LEU A 253 -3.57 -7.52 14.75
N GLY A 254 -2.45 -7.35 14.03
CA GLY A 254 -1.86 -6.04 13.75
C GLY A 254 -2.83 -5.12 13.01
N SER A 255 -3.50 -5.63 11.98
CA SER A 255 -4.49 -4.88 11.22
C SER A 255 -5.73 -4.53 12.06
N THR A 256 -6.15 -5.41 12.98
CA THR A 256 -7.26 -5.12 13.89
C THR A 256 -6.89 -4.03 14.90
N ILE A 257 -5.67 -4.04 15.43
CA ILE A 257 -5.17 -2.96 16.32
C ILE A 257 -5.14 -1.62 15.56
N ALA A 258 -4.62 -1.61 14.32
CA ALA A 258 -4.59 -0.42 13.48
C ALA A 258 -6.01 0.12 13.23
N LEU A 259 -6.96 -0.77 12.92
CA LEU A 259 -8.37 -0.42 12.74
C LEU A 259 -8.98 0.19 14.01
N CYS A 260 -8.72 -0.39 15.17
CA CYS A 260 -9.24 0.14 16.45
C CYS A 260 -8.69 1.55 16.73
N ILE A 261 -7.41 1.78 16.50
CA ILE A 261 -6.79 3.11 16.68
C ILE A 261 -7.35 4.11 15.66
N TYR A 262 -7.49 3.71 14.39
CA TYR A 262 -8.09 4.53 13.36
C TYR A 262 -9.53 4.96 13.75
N LYS A 263 -10.36 4.02 14.18
CA LYS A 263 -11.72 4.32 14.65
C LYS A 263 -11.76 5.21 15.90
N LEU A 264 -10.75 5.13 16.76
CA LEU A 264 -10.63 6.03 17.90
C LEU A 264 -10.32 7.47 17.46
N PHE A 265 -9.50 7.66 16.42
CA PHE A 265 -9.23 8.99 15.86
C PHE A 265 -10.47 9.55 15.17
N GLU A 266 -11.13 8.78 14.30
CA GLU A 266 -12.38 9.16 13.64
C GLU A 266 -13.46 9.58 14.67
N ALA A 267 -13.65 8.82 15.75
CA ALA A 267 -14.61 9.15 16.82
C ALA A 267 -14.26 10.41 17.62
N ARG A 268 -12.98 10.83 17.62
CA ARG A 268 -12.56 12.08 18.29
C ARG A 268 -12.80 13.31 17.43
N GLU A 269 -12.63 13.24 16.13
CA GLU A 269 -12.90 14.38 15.23
C GLU A 269 -14.36 14.82 15.32
N ASP A 270 -15.31 13.90 15.35
CA ASP A 270 -16.73 14.19 15.53
C ASP A 270 -17.07 14.90 16.86
N ARG A 271 -16.15 14.94 17.82
CA ARG A 271 -16.33 15.54 19.16
C ARG A 271 -15.53 16.82 19.39
N ILE A 272 -14.54 17.11 18.58
CA ILE A 272 -13.58 18.21 18.81
C ILE A 272 -13.81 19.39 17.87
N VAL A 273 -14.47 19.17 16.73
CA VAL A 273 -14.85 20.25 15.81
C VAL A 273 -16.31 20.62 16.08
N PRO A 274 -16.58 21.76 16.73
CA PRO A 274 -17.95 22.28 16.90
C PRO A 274 -18.49 22.82 15.58
#